data_3b7a108e1fd38a715c9d3ad4281734ee
#
_entry.id   3b7a108e1fd38a715c9d3ad4281734ee
#
_cell.length_a   1.000
_cell.length_b   1.000
_cell.length_c   1.000
_cell.angle_alpha   90.00
_cell.angle_beta   90.00
_cell.angle_gamma   90.00
#
_symmetry.space_group_name_H-M   'P 1'
#
loop_
_entity.id
_entity.type
_entity.pdbx_description
1 polymer ?
#
loop_
_entity_poly.entity_id
_entity_poly.type
_entity_poly.pdbx_seq_one_letter_code
_entity_poly.pdbx_strand_id
1 'polypeptide(L)'
;MLSSCFGVGNITKAPGTVGSIFGFFVYFLCKDLLMSINITIAIAIVISGIWICRQASEILNSHDHPSIVWDEMATMYCLFLFVPNEITSWIIIFILFRLFDIWKPWPISWFDSKIRGGLGIMVDDLVAGLFALGLFKIIYLFF
;
A
#
# COMPACT_ATOMS: atom_id res chain seq x y z
N MET A 1 12.57 0.47 12.09
CA MET A 1 11.38 0.29 12.95
C MET A 1 10.10 0.84 12.29
N LEU A 2 10.05 2.12 11.86
CA LEU A 2 8.85 2.68 11.21
C LEU A 2 8.54 2.00 9.87
N SER A 3 9.54 1.78 9.02
CA SER A 3 9.38 1.14 7.71
C SER A 3 8.81 -0.29 7.77
N SER A 4 9.05 -0.99 8.86
CA SER A 4 8.54 -2.34 9.13
C SER A 4 7.27 -2.34 9.97
N CYS A 5 6.55 -1.21 10.05
CA CYS A 5 5.37 -1.04 10.90
C CYS A 5 5.61 -1.58 12.32
N PHE A 6 6.60 -1.00 13.01
CA PHE A 6 7.02 -1.38 14.36
C PHE A 6 7.58 -2.81 14.52
N GLY A 7 8.20 -3.34 13.47
CA GLY A 7 8.85 -4.66 13.47
C GLY A 7 7.97 -5.79 12.96
N VAL A 8 6.73 -5.53 12.62
CA VAL A 8 5.79 -6.52 12.09
C VAL A 8 6.32 -7.14 10.79
N GLY A 9 6.93 -6.34 9.90
CA GLY A 9 7.56 -6.83 8.67
C GLY A 9 8.75 -7.78 8.86
N ASN A 10 9.33 -7.84 10.07
CA ASN A 10 10.47 -8.71 10.36
C ASN A 10 10.07 -10.09 10.90
N ILE A 11 8.83 -10.28 11.30
CA ILE A 11 8.38 -11.46 12.07
C ILE A 11 7.71 -12.50 11.16
N THR A 12 7.31 -12.15 9.94
CA THR A 12 6.42 -12.98 9.12
C THR A 12 7.09 -13.46 7.82
N LYS A 13 6.60 -14.60 7.30
CA LYS A 13 7.00 -15.13 5.99
C LYS A 13 6.38 -14.34 4.81
N ALA A 14 5.39 -13.47 5.08
CA ALA A 14 4.71 -12.64 4.10
C ALA A 14 4.54 -11.21 4.65
N PRO A 15 5.64 -10.44 4.77
CA PRO A 15 5.63 -9.14 5.42
C PRO A 15 4.71 -8.13 4.74
N GLY A 16 4.68 -8.07 3.42
CA GLY A 16 3.81 -7.17 2.68
C GLY A 16 2.31 -7.44 2.90
N THR A 17 1.91 -8.72 3.03
CA THR A 17 0.52 -9.06 3.39
C THR A 17 0.16 -8.50 4.77
N VAL A 18 1.09 -8.59 5.71
CA VAL A 18 0.88 -8.05 7.07
C VAL A 18 0.88 -6.52 7.05
N GLY A 19 1.74 -5.89 6.23
CA GLY A 19 1.70 -4.45 5.98
C GLY A 19 0.34 -3.98 5.46
N SER A 20 -0.20 -4.69 4.48
CA SER A 20 -1.52 -4.42 3.92
C SER A 20 -2.66 -4.58 4.96
N ILE A 21 -2.59 -5.61 5.81
CA ILE A 21 -3.53 -5.81 6.93
C ILE A 21 -3.40 -4.67 7.96
N PHE A 22 -2.19 -4.21 8.21
CA PHE A 22 -1.97 -3.07 9.10
C PHE A 22 -2.59 -1.78 8.53
N GLY A 23 -2.51 -1.58 7.21
CA GLY A 23 -3.20 -0.49 6.51
C GLY A 23 -4.72 -0.55 6.69
N PHE A 24 -5.31 -1.74 6.62
CA PHE A 24 -6.72 -1.95 6.94
C PHE A 24 -7.03 -1.53 8.38
N PHE A 25 -6.23 -1.95 9.34
CA PHE A 25 -6.45 -1.62 10.75
C PHE A 25 -6.40 -0.11 11.00
N VAL A 26 -5.41 0.59 10.42
CA VAL A 26 -5.30 2.05 10.54
C VAL A 26 -6.51 2.73 9.91
N TYR A 27 -6.94 2.29 8.72
CA TYR A 27 -8.13 2.83 8.08
C TYR A 27 -9.39 2.57 8.92
N PHE A 28 -9.56 1.37 9.46
CA PHE A 28 -10.71 1.00 10.29
C PHE A 28 -10.88 1.91 11.50
N LEU A 29 -9.79 2.35 12.13
CA LEU A 29 -9.80 3.30 13.22
C LEU A 29 -10.20 4.73 12.77
N CYS A 30 -9.93 5.07 11.52
CA CYS A 30 -10.16 6.41 10.96
C CYS A 30 -11.43 6.51 10.10
N LYS A 31 -12.07 5.41 9.74
CA LYS A 31 -13.16 5.35 8.73
C LYS A 31 -14.35 6.26 9.05
N ASP A 32 -14.62 6.52 10.32
CA ASP A 32 -15.73 7.35 10.77
C ASP A 32 -15.38 8.85 10.84
N LEU A 33 -14.13 9.22 10.53
CA LEU A 33 -13.71 10.61 10.43
C LEU A 33 -14.24 11.26 9.13
N LEU A 34 -14.28 12.58 9.11
CA LEU A 34 -14.63 13.34 7.91
C LEU A 34 -13.71 12.95 6.74
N MET A 35 -14.24 12.86 5.53
CA MET A 35 -13.49 12.50 4.34
C MET A 35 -12.27 13.39 4.10
N SER A 36 -12.39 14.70 4.39
CA SER A 36 -11.28 15.65 4.30
C SER A 36 -10.13 15.31 5.25
N ILE A 37 -10.44 14.85 6.46
CA ILE A 37 -9.43 14.42 7.44
C ILE A 37 -8.75 13.13 6.95
N ASN A 38 -9.53 12.17 6.48
CA ASN A 38 -9.00 10.91 5.94
C ASN A 38 -8.07 11.15 4.73
N ILE A 39 -8.43 12.07 3.82
CA ILE A 39 -7.56 12.45 2.69
C ILE A 39 -6.26 13.09 3.21
N THR A 40 -6.34 13.96 4.21
CA THR A 40 -5.16 14.59 4.80
C THR A 40 -4.24 13.54 5.44
N ILE A 41 -4.80 12.56 6.15
CA ILE A 41 -4.05 11.44 6.72
C ILE A 41 -3.38 10.62 5.60
N ALA A 42 -4.11 10.29 4.55
CA ALA A 42 -3.57 9.54 3.41
C ALA A 42 -2.37 10.26 2.77
N ILE A 43 -2.50 11.55 2.51
CA ILE A 43 -1.42 12.38 1.96
C ILE A 43 -0.21 12.38 2.92
N ALA A 44 -0.44 12.56 4.22
CA ALA A 44 0.62 12.56 5.21
C ALA A 44 1.35 11.20 5.30
N ILE A 45 0.61 10.09 5.25
CA ILE A 45 1.15 8.73 5.25
C ILE A 45 2.00 8.48 3.99
N VAL A 46 1.53 8.88 2.81
CA VAL A 46 2.26 8.72 1.55
C VAL A 46 3.53 9.57 1.53
N ILE A 47 3.44 10.85 1.89
CA ILE A 47 4.62 11.75 1.89
C ILE A 47 5.66 11.28 2.91
N SER A 48 5.24 10.94 4.13
CA SER A 48 6.14 10.39 5.14
C SER A 48 6.74 9.05 4.71
N GLY A 49 5.96 8.24 3.97
CA GLY A 49 6.39 6.96 3.42
C GLY A 49 7.57 7.09 2.45
N ILE A 50 7.57 8.10 1.59
CA ILE A 50 8.69 8.35 0.68
C ILE A 50 10.00 8.53 1.47
N TRP A 51 9.96 9.30 2.54
CA TRP A 51 11.14 9.53 3.39
C TRP A 51 11.51 8.28 4.21
N ILE A 52 10.52 7.62 4.83
CA ILE A 52 10.72 6.43 5.65
C ILE A 52 11.28 5.27 4.83
N CYS A 53 10.73 4.98 3.65
CA CYS A 53 11.18 3.91 2.77
C CYS A 53 12.58 4.21 2.22
N ARG A 54 12.88 5.49 1.91
CA ARG A 54 14.23 5.91 1.50
C ARG A 54 15.25 5.60 2.59
N GLN A 55 15.03 6.07 3.82
CA GLN A 55 15.93 5.82 4.93
C GLN A 55 16.12 4.32 5.20
N ALA A 56 15.04 3.54 5.09
CA ALA A 56 15.10 2.11 5.29
C ALA A 56 15.92 1.42 4.20
N SER A 57 15.73 1.77 2.93
CA SER A 57 16.48 1.18 1.81
C SER A 57 17.98 1.50 1.89
N GLU A 58 18.34 2.70 2.34
CA GLU A 58 19.73 3.10 2.57
C GLU A 58 20.38 2.30 3.72
N ILE A 59 19.67 2.12 4.85
CA ILE A 59 20.16 1.35 6.01
C ILE A 59 20.30 -0.14 5.69
N LEU A 60 19.36 -0.69 4.93
CA LEU A 60 19.33 -2.11 4.57
C LEU A 60 20.18 -2.45 3.35
N ASN A 61 20.78 -1.44 2.69
CA ASN A 61 21.54 -1.59 1.45
C ASN A 61 20.77 -2.38 0.37
N SER A 62 19.45 -2.24 0.35
CA SER A 62 18.56 -2.92 -0.59
C SER A 62 17.46 -1.97 -1.04
N HIS A 63 17.21 -1.92 -2.35
CA HIS A 63 16.21 -1.00 -2.91
C HIS A 63 14.81 -1.33 -2.40
N ASP A 64 14.43 -2.59 -2.41
CA ASP A 64 13.11 -3.07 -1.97
C ASP A 64 13.33 -4.27 -1.04
N HIS A 65 13.64 -3.98 0.23
CA HIS A 65 13.85 -5.04 1.21
C HIS A 65 12.50 -5.52 1.75
N PRO A 66 12.23 -6.84 1.83
CA PRO A 66 10.94 -7.38 2.25
C PRO A 66 10.43 -6.90 3.62
N SER A 67 11.29 -6.36 4.47
CA SER A 67 10.87 -5.81 5.77
C SER A 67 10.34 -4.37 5.70
N ILE A 68 10.44 -3.73 4.54
CA ILE A 68 9.79 -2.44 4.28
C ILE A 68 8.35 -2.76 3.88
N VAL A 69 7.39 -2.35 4.69
CA VAL A 69 5.96 -2.63 4.50
C VAL A 69 5.08 -1.38 4.71
N TRP A 70 5.73 -0.22 4.82
CA TRP A 70 5.04 1.06 4.94
C TRP A 70 4.28 1.45 3.67
N ASP A 71 4.85 1.12 2.52
CA ASP A 71 4.30 1.32 1.19
C ASP A 71 2.99 0.56 0.98
N GLU A 72 2.96 -0.72 1.32
CA GLU A 72 1.74 -1.52 1.27
C GLU A 72 0.68 -1.01 2.25
N MET A 73 1.10 -0.62 3.46
CA MET A 73 0.20 -0.02 4.46
C MET A 73 -0.40 1.29 3.94
N ALA A 74 0.43 2.18 3.39
CA ALA A 74 0.02 3.46 2.85
C ALA A 74 -0.95 3.29 1.67
N THR A 75 -0.62 2.40 0.74
CA THR A 75 -1.44 2.12 -0.44
C THR A 75 -2.79 1.53 -0.05
N MET A 76 -2.82 0.55 0.86
CA MET A 76 -4.08 -0.02 1.34
C MET A 76 -4.96 1.01 2.03
N TYR A 77 -4.39 1.88 2.87
CA TYR A 77 -5.15 2.98 3.47
C TYR A 77 -5.81 3.86 2.39
N CYS A 78 -5.05 4.24 1.36
CA CYS A 78 -5.57 5.05 0.24
C CYS A 78 -6.70 4.32 -0.50
N LEU A 79 -6.55 3.02 -0.79
CA LEU A 79 -7.54 2.23 -1.52
C LEU A 79 -8.88 2.15 -0.80
N PHE A 80 -8.86 1.99 0.53
CA PHE A 80 -10.09 1.93 1.32
C PHE A 80 -10.92 3.22 1.30
N LEU A 81 -10.31 4.38 0.98
CA LEU A 81 -11.03 5.63 0.80
C LEU A 81 -11.94 5.63 -0.45
N PHE A 82 -11.65 4.79 -1.45
CA PHE A 82 -12.31 4.80 -2.75
C PHE A 82 -13.24 3.61 -3.01
N VAL A 83 -13.34 2.70 -2.03
CA VAL A 83 -14.24 1.54 -2.09
C VAL A 83 -15.37 1.66 -1.06
N PRO A 84 -16.52 1.02 -1.27
CA PRO A 84 -17.60 1.00 -0.28
C PRO A 84 -17.14 0.44 1.06
N ASN A 85 -17.69 0.96 2.16
CA ASN A 85 -17.42 0.51 3.52
C ASN A 85 -18.13 -0.83 3.83
N GLU A 86 -17.83 -1.84 3.05
CA GLU A 86 -18.39 -3.18 3.13
C GLU A 86 -17.28 -4.22 3.18
N ILE A 87 -17.47 -5.25 3.98
CA ILE A 87 -16.44 -6.30 4.17
C ILE A 87 -16.08 -6.99 2.86
N THR A 88 -17.04 -7.21 1.97
CA THR A 88 -16.82 -7.80 0.64
C THR A 88 -15.93 -6.93 -0.22
N SER A 89 -16.20 -5.63 -0.28
CA SER A 89 -15.39 -4.66 -1.03
C SER A 89 -13.97 -4.60 -0.49
N TRP A 90 -13.79 -4.63 0.83
CA TRP A 90 -12.47 -4.62 1.47
C TRP A 90 -11.66 -5.88 1.17
N ILE A 91 -12.30 -7.07 1.18
CA ILE A 91 -11.64 -8.33 0.83
C ILE A 91 -11.24 -8.32 -0.66
N ILE A 92 -12.13 -7.90 -1.55
CA ILE A 92 -11.85 -7.89 -2.99
C ILE A 92 -10.69 -6.94 -3.30
N ILE A 93 -10.74 -5.70 -2.81
CA ILE A 93 -9.67 -4.73 -3.10
C ILE A 93 -8.32 -5.17 -2.51
N PHE A 94 -8.32 -5.80 -1.32
CA PHE A 94 -7.13 -6.38 -0.72
C PHE A 94 -6.51 -7.46 -1.60
N ILE A 95 -7.32 -8.41 -2.08
CA ILE A 95 -6.85 -9.49 -2.96
C ILE A 95 -6.32 -8.93 -4.26
N LEU A 96 -7.04 -8.00 -4.89
CA LEU A 96 -6.63 -7.38 -6.15
C LEU A 96 -5.31 -6.62 -5.99
N PHE A 97 -5.17 -5.82 -4.94
CA PHE A 97 -3.93 -5.10 -4.67
C PHE A 97 -2.76 -6.07 -4.51
N ARG A 98 -2.89 -7.09 -3.66
CA ARG A 98 -1.82 -8.08 -3.46
C ARG A 98 -1.47 -8.84 -4.74
N LEU A 99 -2.45 -9.11 -5.59
CA LEU A 99 -2.21 -9.75 -6.88
C LEU A 99 -1.33 -8.86 -7.77
N PHE A 100 -1.67 -7.59 -7.94
CA PHE A 100 -0.91 -6.67 -8.79
C PHE A 100 0.46 -6.33 -8.21
N ASP A 101 0.56 -6.18 -6.90
CA ASP A 101 1.81 -5.91 -6.21
C ASP A 101 2.82 -7.08 -6.30
N ILE A 102 2.36 -8.32 -6.16
CA ILE A 102 3.24 -9.50 -6.28
C ILE A 102 3.57 -9.81 -7.74
N TRP A 103 2.59 -9.74 -8.64
CA TRP A 103 2.78 -10.10 -10.04
C TRP A 103 3.52 -9.02 -10.82
N LYS A 104 3.36 -7.75 -10.42
CA LYS A 104 3.97 -6.56 -11.05
C LYS A 104 3.90 -6.59 -12.59
N PRO A 105 2.69 -6.73 -13.19
CA PRO A 105 2.58 -6.72 -14.64
C PRO A 105 3.03 -5.38 -15.21
N TRP A 106 3.39 -5.32 -16.50
CA TRP A 106 3.64 -4.04 -17.15
C TRP A 106 2.37 -3.15 -17.08
N PRO A 107 2.41 -1.86 -16.74
CA PRO A 107 3.60 -1.01 -16.55
C PRO A 107 4.16 -0.94 -15.12
N ILE A 108 3.61 -1.68 -14.13
CA ILE A 108 4.06 -1.63 -12.73
C ILE A 108 5.55 -2.00 -12.63
N SER A 109 5.96 -3.10 -13.28
CA SER A 109 7.36 -3.54 -13.33
C SER A 109 8.31 -2.51 -13.95
N TRP A 110 7.81 -1.65 -14.85
CA TRP A 110 8.59 -0.57 -15.41
C TRP A 110 8.86 0.53 -14.38
N PHE A 111 7.85 0.92 -13.58
CA PHE A 111 8.02 1.89 -12.49
C PHE A 111 9.00 1.37 -11.44
N ASP A 112 8.83 0.12 -11.00
CA ASP A 112 9.72 -0.57 -10.07
C ASP A 112 11.19 -0.57 -10.53
N SER A 113 11.43 -0.78 -11.83
CA SER A 113 12.78 -0.82 -12.39
C SER A 113 13.40 0.55 -12.64
N LYS A 114 12.61 1.60 -12.89
CA LYS A 114 13.10 2.91 -13.33
C LYS A 114 13.22 3.92 -12.19
N ILE A 115 12.33 3.87 -11.21
CA ILE A 115 12.33 4.80 -10.10
C ILE A 115 12.98 4.12 -8.90
N ARG A 116 14.06 4.70 -8.39
CA ARG A 116 14.81 4.14 -7.25
C ARG A 116 14.58 4.95 -5.97
N GLY A 117 14.96 4.34 -4.83
CA GLY A 117 14.84 4.94 -3.50
C GLY A 117 13.40 4.93 -2.97
N GLY A 118 13.14 5.70 -1.92
CA GLY A 118 11.84 5.71 -1.25
C GLY A 118 10.67 6.12 -2.15
N LEU A 119 10.92 7.00 -3.14
CA LEU A 119 9.90 7.36 -4.13
C LEU A 119 9.54 6.15 -5.01
N GLY A 120 10.52 5.37 -5.46
CA GLY A 120 10.28 4.19 -6.29
C GLY A 120 9.44 3.15 -5.55
N ILE A 121 9.82 2.85 -4.31
CA ILE A 121 9.10 1.91 -3.44
C ILE A 121 7.63 2.33 -3.24
N MET A 122 7.37 3.62 -3.01
CA MET A 122 6.00 4.11 -2.86
C MET A 122 5.21 4.14 -4.18
N VAL A 123 5.86 4.48 -5.29
CA VAL A 123 5.18 4.65 -6.59
C VAL A 123 4.75 3.33 -7.19
N ASP A 124 5.56 2.27 -7.13
CA ASP A 124 5.18 0.99 -7.70
C ASP A 124 3.96 0.38 -6.99
N ASP A 125 3.87 0.50 -5.66
CA ASP A 125 2.71 0.08 -4.89
C ASP A 125 1.47 0.93 -5.19
N LEU A 126 1.62 2.27 -5.25
CA LEU A 126 0.51 3.15 -5.62
C LEU A 126 -0.01 2.86 -7.02
N VAL A 127 0.87 2.56 -7.98
CA VAL A 127 0.47 2.16 -9.34
C VAL A 127 -0.23 0.80 -9.31
N ALA A 128 0.29 -0.19 -8.58
CA ALA A 128 -0.40 -1.47 -8.36
C ALA A 128 -1.79 -1.26 -7.75
N GLY A 129 -1.89 -0.35 -6.78
CA GLY A 129 -3.17 0.05 -6.18
C GLY A 129 -4.14 0.67 -7.17
N LEU A 130 -3.68 1.55 -8.07
CA LEU A 130 -4.52 2.13 -9.12
C LEU A 130 -5.08 1.07 -10.06
N PHE A 131 -4.29 0.08 -10.46
CA PHE A 131 -4.75 -1.05 -11.27
C PHE A 131 -5.77 -1.90 -10.52
N ALA A 132 -5.51 -2.18 -9.23
CA ALA A 132 -6.46 -2.89 -8.37
C ALA A 132 -7.79 -2.15 -8.25
N LEU A 133 -7.75 -0.83 -8.04
CA LEU A 133 -8.94 0.01 -7.95
C LEU A 133 -9.70 0.06 -9.27
N GLY A 134 -9.00 0.17 -10.40
CA GLY A 134 -9.60 0.14 -11.72
C GLY A 134 -10.36 -1.16 -11.97
N LEU A 135 -9.71 -2.30 -11.71
CA LEU A 135 -10.35 -3.61 -11.86
C LEU A 135 -11.50 -3.81 -10.86
N PHE A 136 -11.33 -3.34 -9.62
CA PHE A 136 -12.41 -3.35 -8.62
C PHE A 136 -13.64 -2.58 -9.11
N LYS A 137 -13.46 -1.37 -9.65
CA LYS A 137 -14.57 -0.57 -10.18
C LYS A 137 -15.29 -1.26 -11.35
N ILE A 138 -14.55 -1.94 -12.22
CA ILE A 138 -15.14 -2.74 -13.30
C ILE A 138 -15.98 -3.89 -12.71
N ILE A 139 -15.42 -4.67 -11.80
CA ILE A 139 -16.15 -5.76 -11.14
C ILE A 139 -17.41 -5.23 -10.45
N TYR A 140 -17.27 -4.17 -9.67
CA TYR A 140 -18.39 -3.57 -8.92
C TYR A 140 -19.51 -3.00 -9.80
N LEU A 141 -19.20 -2.65 -11.06
CA LEU A 141 -20.21 -2.17 -12.02
C LEU A 141 -21.05 -3.31 -12.58
N PHE A 142 -20.49 -4.53 -12.67
CA PHE A 142 -21.17 -5.69 -13.27
C PHE A 142 -21.85 -6.63 -12.25
N PHE A 143 -21.55 -6.48 -10.98
CA PHE A 143 -22.09 -7.31 -9.89
C PHE A 143 -22.71 -6.46 -8.79
#